data_442807bd3a5dace3f9a718d77c90d2f8
#
_entry.id   442807bd3a5dace3f9a718d77c90d2f8
#
_cell.length_a   1.000
_cell.length_b   1.000
_cell.length_c   1.000
_cell.angle_alpha   90.00
_cell.angle_beta   90.00
_cell.angle_gamma   90.00
#
_symmetry.space_group_name_H-M   'P 1'
#
loop_
_entity.id
_entity.type
_entity.pdbx_description
1 polymer ?
#
loop_
_entity_poly.entity_id
_entity_poly.type
_entity_poly.pdbx_seq_one_letter_code
_entity_poly.pdbx_strand_id
1 'polypeptide(L)'
;KEVFERVGLFNTELGRKGNLLLASEEKDIFDKMKALGMKVLYLPTPVLHHCIPQAKLEEDYFNRLTLQIGRSERMRTRAISKGKYIKRLLSEGVKWCGTLVLLCLYTLQGAPMKGWKLVLFRKNVTRGLLGNG
;
A
#
# COMPACT_ATOMS: atom_id res chain seq x y z
N LYS A 1 -9.71 -8.46 21.57
CA LYS A 1 -8.94 -9.61 22.09
C LYS A 1 -9.27 -10.86 21.28
N GLU A 2 -10.53 -11.27 21.23
CA GLU A 2 -11.02 -12.47 20.51
C GLU A 2 -10.56 -12.56 19.04
N VAL A 3 -10.53 -11.43 18.32
CA VAL A 3 -10.05 -11.40 16.93
C VAL A 3 -8.62 -11.91 16.83
N PHE A 4 -7.71 -11.43 17.69
CA PHE A 4 -6.31 -11.84 17.68
C PHE A 4 -6.09 -13.28 18.11
N GLU A 5 -6.97 -13.83 18.95
CA GLU A 5 -6.96 -15.25 19.32
C GLU A 5 -7.28 -16.15 18.11
N ARG A 6 -8.10 -15.67 17.18
CA ARG A 6 -8.50 -16.41 15.98
C ARG A 6 -7.60 -16.19 14.76
N VAL A 7 -7.13 -14.97 14.53
CA VAL A 7 -6.33 -14.62 13.34
C VAL A 7 -4.83 -14.58 13.61
N GLY A 8 -4.41 -14.64 14.89
CA GLY A 8 -3.04 -14.43 15.32
C GLY A 8 -2.66 -12.95 15.39
N LEU A 9 -1.44 -12.69 15.82
CA LEU A 9 -0.89 -11.33 15.94
C LEU A 9 -0.46 -10.77 14.57
N PHE A 10 -0.09 -9.48 14.57
CA PHE A 10 0.50 -8.83 13.41
C PHE A 10 1.78 -9.53 12.95
N ASN A 11 1.91 -9.70 11.63
CA ASN A 11 3.14 -10.22 11.05
C ASN A 11 4.22 -9.13 11.07
N THR A 12 5.18 -9.26 11.98
CA THR A 12 6.26 -8.29 12.18
C THR A 12 7.20 -8.17 10.97
N GLU A 13 7.21 -9.15 10.06
CA GLU A 13 8.00 -9.08 8.82
C GLU A 13 7.40 -8.11 7.79
N LEU A 14 6.11 -7.75 7.93
CA LEU A 14 5.41 -6.82 7.04
C LEU A 14 5.32 -5.40 7.61
N GLY A 15 5.72 -5.20 8.88
CA GLY A 15 5.68 -3.91 9.57
C GLY A 15 6.97 -3.11 9.41
N ARG A 16 6.98 -1.92 10.00
CA ARG A 16 8.16 -1.06 10.01
C ARG A 16 9.27 -1.64 10.90
N LYS A 17 10.50 -1.73 10.37
CA LYS A 17 11.68 -2.18 11.11
C LYS A 17 12.86 -1.24 10.83
N GLY A 18 13.29 -0.47 11.83
CA GLY A 18 14.37 0.51 11.65
C GLY A 18 14.12 1.44 10.46
N ASN A 19 14.98 1.41 9.47
CA ASN A 19 14.86 2.22 8.24
C ASN A 19 13.92 1.63 7.18
N LEU A 20 13.38 0.43 7.38
CA LEU A 20 12.43 -0.20 6.47
C LEU A 20 11.02 0.33 6.73
N LEU A 21 10.43 0.95 5.70
CA LEU A 21 9.09 1.53 5.74
C LEU A 21 8.03 0.56 5.20
N LEU A 22 8.15 -0.74 5.53
CA LEU A 22 7.15 -1.74 5.16
C LEU A 22 5.79 -1.36 5.78
N ALA A 23 4.70 -1.69 5.11
CA ALA A 23 3.36 -1.29 5.52
C ALA A 23 2.31 -2.21 4.89
N SER A 24 2.15 -3.41 5.40
CA SER A 24 1.11 -4.36 4.96
C SER A 24 0.64 -5.27 6.08
N GLU A 25 1.08 -5.03 7.32
CA GLU A 25 0.70 -5.80 8.51
C GLU A 25 -0.81 -5.73 8.78
N GLU A 26 -1.41 -4.55 8.62
CA GLU A 26 -2.86 -4.37 8.79
C GLU A 26 -3.64 -5.13 7.71
N LYS A 27 -3.18 -5.06 6.45
CA LYS A 27 -3.82 -5.78 5.35
C LYS A 27 -3.73 -7.30 5.52
N ASP A 28 -2.63 -7.80 6.08
CA ASP A 28 -2.48 -9.22 6.39
C ASP A 28 -3.54 -9.68 7.40
N ILE A 29 -3.74 -8.91 8.48
CA ILE A 29 -4.80 -9.17 9.47
C ILE A 29 -6.18 -9.14 8.79
N PHE A 30 -6.49 -8.14 7.98
CA PHE A 30 -7.78 -8.06 7.27
C PHE A 30 -7.98 -9.23 6.29
N ASP A 31 -6.95 -9.68 5.59
CA ASP A 31 -7.04 -10.85 4.72
C ASP A 31 -7.34 -12.13 5.53
N LYS A 32 -6.72 -12.30 6.70
CA LYS A 32 -6.99 -13.42 7.63
C LYS A 32 -8.42 -13.37 8.18
N MET A 33 -8.87 -12.20 8.64
CA MET A 33 -10.25 -12.00 9.11
C MET A 33 -11.26 -12.35 8.02
N LYS A 34 -11.02 -11.88 6.79
CA LYS A 34 -11.88 -12.17 5.64
C LYS A 34 -11.90 -13.66 5.30
N ALA A 35 -10.76 -14.34 5.37
CA ALA A 35 -10.69 -15.79 5.13
C ALA A 35 -11.49 -16.59 6.15
N LEU A 36 -11.63 -16.09 7.39
CA LEU A 36 -12.45 -16.67 8.46
C LEU A 36 -13.92 -16.20 8.43
N GLY A 37 -14.34 -15.46 7.40
CA GLY A 37 -15.70 -14.93 7.29
C GLY A 37 -16.09 -13.89 8.36
N MET A 38 -15.09 -13.26 9.00
CA MET A 38 -15.35 -12.25 10.03
C MET A 38 -15.88 -10.97 9.40
N LYS A 39 -16.84 -10.34 10.10
CA LYS A 39 -17.41 -9.06 9.69
C LYS A 39 -16.51 -7.91 10.15
N VAL A 40 -16.31 -6.92 9.28
CA VAL A 40 -15.63 -5.67 9.59
C VAL A 40 -16.67 -4.55 9.57
N LEU A 41 -16.77 -3.79 10.66
CA LEU A 41 -17.70 -2.68 10.79
C LEU A 41 -16.95 -1.37 10.62
N TYR A 42 -17.50 -0.46 9.82
CA TYR A 42 -17.05 0.92 9.77
C TYR A 42 -17.80 1.73 10.84
N LEU A 43 -17.06 2.41 11.69
CA LEU A 43 -17.60 3.30 12.72
C LEU A 43 -17.36 4.76 12.28
N PRO A 44 -18.40 5.52 11.94
CA PRO A 44 -18.23 6.89 11.43
C PRO A 44 -17.94 7.94 12.52
N THR A 45 -18.24 7.62 13.78
CA THR A 45 -18.15 8.57 14.90
C THR A 45 -16.75 8.75 15.49
N PRO A 46 -15.85 7.75 15.56
CA PRO A 46 -14.52 7.95 16.07
C PRO A 46 -13.67 8.83 15.13
N VAL A 47 -13.10 9.90 15.67
CA VAL A 47 -12.19 10.79 14.94
C VAL A 47 -10.78 10.61 15.48
N LEU A 48 -9.83 10.35 14.58
CA LEU A 48 -8.41 10.21 14.92
C LEU A 48 -7.61 11.31 14.21
N HIS A 49 -6.87 12.11 14.99
CA HIS A 49 -5.95 13.11 14.46
C HIS A 49 -4.58 12.49 14.23
N HIS A 50 -4.18 12.34 12.97
CA HIS A 50 -2.88 11.78 12.61
C HIS A 50 -1.82 12.87 12.47
N CYS A 51 -0.89 12.95 13.43
CA CYS A 51 0.24 13.88 13.37
C CYS A 51 1.29 13.37 12.38
N ILE A 52 1.54 14.16 11.33
CA ILE A 52 2.55 13.85 10.32
C ILE A 52 3.74 14.78 10.53
N PRO A 53 4.92 14.30 10.97
CA PRO A 53 6.14 15.09 11.07
C PRO A 53 6.56 15.64 9.70
N GLN A 54 7.14 16.85 9.67
CA GLN A 54 7.57 17.51 8.43
C GLN A 54 8.53 16.65 7.59
N ALA A 55 9.44 15.91 8.21
CA ALA A 55 10.36 14.99 7.52
C ALA A 55 9.65 13.92 6.68
N LYS A 56 8.37 13.62 6.95
CA LYS A 56 7.58 12.70 6.12
C LYS A 56 6.97 13.34 4.87
N LEU A 57 7.07 14.65 4.73
CA LEU A 57 6.60 15.40 3.56
C LEU A 57 7.71 15.57 2.50
N GLU A 58 8.94 15.15 2.82
CA GLU A 58 10.08 15.22 1.92
C GLU A 58 9.97 14.20 0.78
N GLU A 59 10.53 14.56 -0.36
CA GLU A 59 10.48 13.72 -1.57
C GLU A 59 11.23 12.39 -1.40
N ASP A 60 12.37 12.41 -0.70
CA ASP A 60 13.13 11.20 -0.42
C ASP A 60 12.33 10.21 0.45
N TYR A 61 11.66 10.71 1.49
CA TYR A 61 10.77 9.88 2.30
C TYR A 61 9.63 9.29 1.46
N PHE A 62 9.01 10.10 0.60
CA PHE A 62 7.95 9.66 -0.31
C PHE A 62 8.43 8.53 -1.23
N ASN A 63 9.60 8.69 -1.84
CA ASN A 63 10.17 7.70 -2.75
C ASN A 63 10.49 6.38 -2.04
N ARG A 64 11.12 6.44 -0.87
CA ARG A 64 11.40 5.27 -0.04
C ARG A 64 10.13 4.57 0.41
N LEU A 65 9.15 5.32 0.92
CA LEU A 65 7.88 4.78 1.39
C LEU A 65 7.14 4.05 0.26
N THR A 66 7.01 4.67 -0.91
CA THR A 66 6.26 4.11 -2.03
C THR A 66 6.91 2.86 -2.61
N LEU A 67 8.25 2.80 -2.64
CA LEU A 67 8.99 1.60 -2.99
C LEU A 67 8.73 0.46 -1.98
N GLN A 68 8.79 0.78 -0.69
CA GLN A 68 8.58 -0.21 0.39
C GLN A 68 7.13 -0.72 0.43
N ILE A 69 6.14 0.09 0.08
CA ILE A 69 4.75 -0.36 -0.12
C ILE A 69 4.71 -1.47 -1.18
N GLY A 70 5.39 -1.29 -2.31
CA GLY A 70 5.47 -2.31 -3.35
C GLY A 70 6.12 -3.62 -2.85
N ARG A 71 7.23 -3.51 -2.11
CA ARG A 71 7.93 -4.66 -1.50
C ARG A 71 7.05 -5.42 -0.52
N SER A 72 6.36 -4.70 0.37
CA SER A 72 5.44 -5.29 1.34
C SER A 72 4.32 -6.07 0.65
N GLU A 73 3.70 -5.48 -0.38
CA GLU A 73 2.65 -6.14 -1.15
C GLU A 73 3.15 -7.40 -1.86
N ARG A 74 4.40 -7.37 -2.38
CA ARG A 74 5.05 -8.55 -2.97
C ARG A 74 5.22 -9.65 -1.94
N MET A 75 5.80 -9.33 -0.79
CA MET A 75 6.03 -10.30 0.30
C MET A 75 4.70 -10.91 0.75
N ARG A 76 3.72 -10.06 1.08
CA ARG A 76 2.40 -10.48 1.56
C ARG A 76 1.68 -11.37 0.54
N THR A 77 1.59 -10.95 -0.72
CA THR A 77 0.83 -11.70 -1.74
C THR A 77 1.50 -13.00 -2.13
N ARG A 78 2.85 -13.06 -2.17
CA ARG A 78 3.60 -14.29 -2.40
C ARG A 78 3.48 -15.28 -1.26
N ALA A 79 3.44 -14.81 -0.02
CA ALA A 79 3.22 -15.65 1.16
C ALA A 79 1.86 -16.35 1.13
N ILE A 80 0.83 -15.72 0.52
CA ILE A 80 -0.50 -16.33 0.40
C ILE A 80 -0.52 -17.35 -0.76
N SER A 81 -0.20 -16.92 -1.98
CA SER A 81 -0.11 -17.81 -3.15
C SER A 81 0.46 -17.10 -4.38
N LYS A 82 1.01 -17.88 -5.34
CA LYS A 82 1.43 -17.35 -6.64
C LYS A 82 0.27 -16.68 -7.41
N GLY A 83 -0.93 -17.26 -7.36
CA GLY A 83 -2.13 -16.70 -8.00
C GLY A 83 -2.52 -15.35 -7.43
N LYS A 84 -2.43 -15.17 -6.10
CA LYS A 84 -2.69 -13.89 -5.43
C LYS A 84 -1.69 -12.81 -5.89
N TYR A 85 -0.42 -13.18 -6.03
CA TYR A 85 0.61 -12.27 -6.54
C TYR A 85 0.37 -11.87 -8.00
N ILE A 86 0.03 -12.81 -8.89
CA ILE A 86 -0.30 -12.51 -10.29
C ILE A 86 -1.51 -11.58 -10.38
N LYS A 87 -2.58 -11.87 -9.63
CA LYS A 87 -3.76 -11.00 -9.55
C LYS A 87 -3.39 -9.57 -9.09
N ARG A 88 -2.44 -9.47 -8.14
CA ARG A 88 -1.93 -8.17 -7.68
C ARG A 88 -1.16 -7.41 -8.79
N LEU A 89 -0.36 -8.12 -9.59
CA LEU A 89 0.35 -7.54 -10.75
C LEU A 89 -0.64 -7.03 -11.81
N LEU A 90 -1.64 -7.82 -12.16
CA LEU A 90 -2.69 -7.41 -13.12
C LEU A 90 -3.44 -6.17 -12.63
N SER A 91 -3.81 -6.16 -11.35
CA SER A 91 -4.41 -4.99 -10.71
C SER A 91 -3.52 -3.74 -10.79
N GLU A 92 -2.20 -3.91 -10.72
CA GLU A 92 -1.27 -2.78 -10.87
C GLU A 92 -1.28 -2.23 -12.31
N GLY A 93 -1.38 -3.09 -13.32
CA GLY A 93 -1.56 -2.68 -14.72
C GLY A 93 -2.81 -1.81 -14.91
N VAL A 94 -3.96 -2.24 -14.38
CA VAL A 94 -5.21 -1.43 -14.42
C VAL A 94 -5.03 -0.08 -13.74
N LYS A 95 -4.34 -0.04 -12.59
CA LYS A 95 -4.06 1.22 -11.89
C LYS A 95 -3.14 2.15 -12.67
N TRP A 96 -2.24 1.63 -13.51
CA TRP A 96 -1.44 2.42 -14.43
C TRP A 96 -2.31 3.17 -15.44
N CYS A 97 -3.31 2.49 -16.04
CA CYS A 97 -4.26 3.15 -16.94
C CYS A 97 -4.97 4.33 -16.25
N GLY A 98 -5.51 4.11 -15.04
CA GLY A 98 -6.13 5.18 -14.26
C GLY A 98 -5.16 6.31 -13.90
N THR A 99 -3.89 5.99 -13.62
CA THR A 99 -2.86 7.02 -13.33
C THR A 99 -2.57 7.90 -14.55
N LEU A 100 -2.50 7.32 -15.76
CA LEU A 100 -2.28 8.07 -16.99
C LEU A 100 -3.48 8.97 -17.31
N VAL A 101 -4.70 8.49 -17.13
CA VAL A 101 -5.91 9.31 -17.27
C VAL A 101 -5.87 10.50 -16.30
N LEU A 102 -5.54 10.27 -15.03
CA LEU A 102 -5.43 11.36 -14.06
C LEU A 102 -4.29 12.33 -14.39
N LEU A 103 -3.16 11.86 -14.94
CA LEU A 103 -2.08 12.74 -15.40
C LEU A 103 -2.61 13.69 -16.49
N CYS A 104 -3.33 13.16 -17.50
CA CYS A 104 -3.93 13.98 -18.55
C CYS A 104 -4.92 15.00 -17.98
N LEU A 105 -5.82 14.58 -17.10
CA LEU A 105 -6.80 15.46 -16.46
C LEU A 105 -6.14 16.59 -15.68
N TYR A 106 -5.13 16.27 -14.83
CA TYR A 106 -4.41 17.30 -14.08
C TYR A 106 -3.60 18.24 -14.98
N THR A 107 -3.07 17.74 -16.10
CA THR A 107 -2.38 18.59 -17.07
C THR A 107 -3.34 19.58 -17.71
N LEU A 108 -4.54 19.13 -18.12
CA LEU A 108 -5.59 20.00 -18.67
C LEU A 108 -6.10 21.03 -17.65
N GLN A 109 -6.08 20.70 -16.36
CA GLN A 109 -6.45 21.62 -15.27
C GLN A 109 -5.31 22.57 -14.84
N GLY A 110 -4.17 22.59 -15.56
CA GLY A 110 -3.02 23.44 -15.21
C GLY A 110 -2.23 22.98 -13.97
N ALA A 111 -2.41 21.74 -13.52
CA ALA A 111 -1.74 21.18 -12.34
C ALA A 111 -0.91 19.90 -12.65
N PRO A 112 -0.02 19.90 -13.67
CA PRO A 112 0.68 18.70 -14.15
C PRO A 112 1.53 18.04 -13.04
N MET A 113 2.05 18.81 -12.09
CA MET A 113 2.86 18.28 -10.98
C MET A 113 2.08 17.31 -10.09
N LYS A 114 0.75 17.50 -9.93
CA LYS A 114 -0.09 16.55 -9.19
C LYS A 114 -0.15 15.20 -9.91
N GLY A 115 -0.37 15.21 -11.21
CA GLY A 115 -0.37 14.00 -12.04
C GLY A 115 1.00 13.32 -12.05
N TRP A 116 2.09 14.09 -12.15
CA TRP A 116 3.45 13.55 -12.12
C TRP A 116 3.77 12.83 -10.79
N LYS A 117 3.36 13.38 -9.65
CA LYS A 117 3.52 12.70 -8.35
C LYS A 117 2.79 11.35 -8.29
N LEU A 118 1.62 11.22 -8.95
CA LEU A 118 0.94 9.93 -9.07
C LEU A 118 1.72 8.93 -9.93
N VAL A 119 2.35 9.39 -11.02
CA VAL A 119 3.22 8.55 -11.86
C VAL A 119 4.43 8.06 -11.06
N LEU A 120 5.10 8.94 -10.31
CA LEU A 120 6.22 8.56 -9.43
C LEU A 120 5.80 7.53 -8.38
N PHE A 121 4.66 7.77 -7.72
CA PHE A 121 4.07 6.82 -6.78
C PHE A 121 3.91 5.45 -7.44
N ARG A 122 3.26 5.41 -8.60
CA ARG A 122 2.99 4.16 -9.32
C ARG A 122 4.26 3.45 -9.75
N LYS A 123 5.23 4.21 -10.31
CA LYS A 123 6.55 3.70 -10.69
C LYS A 123 7.26 3.02 -9.52
N ASN A 124 7.33 3.68 -8.37
CA ASN A 124 8.03 3.15 -7.20
C ASN A 124 7.32 1.90 -6.63
N VAL A 125 5.99 1.92 -6.52
CA VAL A 125 5.21 0.75 -6.09
C VAL A 125 5.43 -0.43 -7.05
N THR A 126 5.40 -0.20 -8.35
CA THR A 126 5.65 -1.25 -9.36
C THR A 126 7.07 -1.82 -9.23
N ARG A 127 8.10 -0.97 -9.06
CA ARG A 127 9.49 -1.42 -8.83
C ARG A 127 9.59 -2.31 -7.60
N GLY A 128 9.00 -1.89 -6.48
CA GLY A 128 8.97 -2.69 -5.26
C GLY A 128 8.23 -4.01 -5.42
N LEU A 129 7.11 -4.01 -6.13
CA LEU A 129 6.31 -5.19 -6.41
C LEU A 129 7.04 -6.22 -7.30
N LEU A 130 7.83 -5.75 -8.27
CA LEU A 130 8.67 -6.60 -9.14
C LEU A 130 9.96 -7.07 -8.44
N GLY A 131 10.39 -6.37 -7.39
CA GLY A 131 11.61 -6.69 -6.65
C GLY A 131 12.86 -5.98 -7.16
N ASN A 132 12.68 -4.98 -8.01
CA ASN A 132 13.74 -4.16 -8.57
C ASN A 132 13.92 -2.90 -7.72
N GLY A 133 14.82 -2.94 -6.76
CA GLY A 133 15.09 -1.78 -5.91
C GLY A 133 15.82 -2.13 -4.64
#